data_b4f76ccb2d4bdaa4b5f31adfef9a58f4
#
_entry.id   b4f76ccb2d4bdaa4b5f31adfef9a58f4
#
_cell.length_a   1.000
_cell.length_b   1.000
_cell.length_c   1.000
_cell.angle_alpha   90.00
_cell.angle_beta   90.00
_cell.angle_gamma   90.00
#
_symmetry.space_group_name_H-M   'P 1'
#
loop_
_entity.id
_entity.type
_entity.pdbx_description
1 polymer ?
#
loop_
_entity_poly.entity_id
_entity_poly.type
_entity_poly.pdbx_seq_one_letter_code
_entity_poly.pdbx_strand_id
1 'polypeptide(L)' 'MPTRPPYPREARVVTVEKGPPGSTVTSWELRADHPSPNTLISEHTSEAEAQDAKVRYEDVEKE' A
#
# COMPACT_ATOMS: atom_id res chain seq x y z
N MET A 1 0.13 1.56 -25.27
CA MET A 1 -0.50 2.34 -24.21
C MET A 1 -0.85 1.46 -23.02
N PRO A 2 -0.60 1.91 -21.81
CA PRO A 2 -0.99 1.12 -20.66
C PRO A 2 -2.52 1.02 -20.60
N THR A 3 -2.99 -0.14 -20.25
CA THR A 3 -4.42 -0.38 -20.13
C THR A 3 -4.84 -0.08 -18.68
N ARG A 4 -5.83 0.77 -18.53
CA ARG A 4 -6.34 1.08 -17.21
C ARG A 4 -7.22 -0.06 -16.72
N PRO A 5 -7.12 -0.43 -15.45
CA PRO A 5 -8.02 -1.44 -14.91
C PRO A 5 -9.46 -0.94 -14.91
N PRO A 6 -10.45 -1.84 -14.90
CA PRO A 6 -11.86 -1.44 -14.91
C PRO A 6 -12.33 -0.83 -13.58
N TYR A 7 -11.44 -0.71 -12.62
CA TYR A 7 -11.73 -0.16 -11.30
C TYR A 7 -10.66 0.87 -10.96
N PRO A 8 -10.95 1.81 -10.04
CA PRO A 8 -9.94 2.79 -9.62
C PRO A 8 -8.75 2.11 -8.94
N ARG A 9 -7.53 2.55 -9.28
CA ARG A 9 -6.35 2.11 -8.58
C ARG A 9 -6.11 3.03 -7.39
N GLU A 10 -6.92 2.82 -6.38
CA GLU A 10 -6.85 3.59 -5.15
C GLU A 10 -6.27 2.71 -4.05
N ALA A 11 -5.37 3.27 -3.27
CA ALA A 11 -4.75 2.56 -2.18
C ALA A 11 -4.67 3.46 -0.96
N ARG A 12 -4.46 2.84 0.19
CA ARG A 12 -4.30 3.58 1.44
C ARG A 12 -3.12 3.01 2.21
N VAL A 13 -2.47 3.88 2.99
CA VAL A 13 -1.38 3.46 3.86
C VAL A 13 -1.97 3.22 5.24
N VAL A 14 -1.71 2.03 5.77
CA VAL A 14 -2.19 1.62 7.09
C VAL A 14 -0.99 1.39 8.00
N THR A 15 -0.99 2.05 9.15
CA THR A 15 0.06 1.85 10.15
C THR A 15 -0.26 0.60 10.96
N VAL A 16 0.71 -0.29 11.07
CA VAL A 16 0.53 -1.56 11.78
C VAL A 16 1.68 -1.74 12.77
N GLU A 17 1.38 -2.19 13.96
CA GLU A 17 2.41 -2.53 14.94
C GLU A 17 2.51 -4.05 15.02
N LYS A 18 3.72 -4.56 14.89
CA LYS A 18 4.00 -6.00 14.91
C LYS A 18 5.05 -6.31 15.96
N GLY A 19 4.96 -7.50 16.54
CA GLY A 19 5.90 -7.97 17.51
C GLY A 19 5.29 -8.13 18.89
N PRO A 20 6.04 -8.70 19.84
CA PRO A 20 5.53 -8.92 21.20
C PRO A 20 5.39 -7.58 21.95
N PRO A 21 4.52 -7.53 22.98
CA PRO A 21 4.39 -6.34 23.80
C PRO A 21 5.75 -5.91 24.35
N GLY A 22 6.03 -4.63 24.25
CA GLY A 22 7.30 -4.07 24.71
C GLY A 22 8.42 -4.08 23.68
N SER A 23 8.20 -4.76 22.55
CA SER A 23 9.19 -4.82 21.46
C SER A 23 8.51 -4.71 20.09
N THR A 24 7.46 -3.90 20.02
CA THR A 24 6.72 -3.74 18.78
C THR A 24 7.52 -2.91 17.77
N VAL A 25 7.35 -3.25 16.50
CA VAL A 25 7.94 -2.53 15.39
C VAL A 25 6.80 -1.99 14.55
N THR A 26 6.88 -0.71 14.20
CA THR A 26 5.87 -0.08 13.37
C THR A 26 6.16 -0.36 11.90
N SER A 27 5.15 -0.80 11.19
CA SER A 27 5.23 -1.03 9.74
C SER A 27 4.10 -0.26 9.06
N TRP A 28 4.30 0.06 7.81
CA TRP A 28 3.29 0.73 7.00
C TRP A 28 2.91 -0.18 5.85
N GLU A 29 1.62 -0.55 5.79
CA GLU A 29 1.12 -1.43 4.75
C GLU A 29 0.34 -0.63 3.72
N LEU A 30 0.59 -0.91 2.46
CA LEU A 30 -0.18 -0.34 1.38
C LEU A 30 -1.28 -1.33 1.05
N ARG A 31 -2.53 -0.90 1.19
CA ARG A 31 -3.68 -1.76 0.95
C ARG A 31 -4.66 -1.10 0.00
N ALA A 32 -5.35 -1.93 -0.75
CA ALA A 32 -6.36 -1.49 -1.69
C ALA A 32 -7.59 -2.39 -1.57
N ASP A 33 -8.70 -1.93 -2.14
CA ASP A 33 -9.94 -2.69 -2.11
C ASP A 33 -10.23 -3.43 -3.41
N HIS A 34 -9.27 -3.46 -4.31
CA HIS A 34 -9.41 -4.14 -5.59
C HIS A 34 -8.15 -4.96 -5.87
N PRO A 35 -8.29 -6.13 -6.44
CA PRO A 35 -9.55 -6.80 -6.86
C PRO A 35 -10.39 -7.31 -5.70
N SER A 36 -9.86 -7.34 -4.49
CA SER A 36 -10.58 -7.79 -3.30
C SER A 36 -10.45 -6.76 -2.19
N PRO A 37 -11.47 -6.65 -1.31
CA PRO A 37 -11.39 -5.72 -0.20
C PRO A 37 -10.18 -5.98 0.69
N ASN A 38 -9.53 -4.91 1.11
CA ASN A 38 -8.40 -4.94 2.03
C ASN A 38 -7.23 -5.81 1.56
N THR A 39 -6.95 -5.77 0.26
CA THR A 39 -5.84 -6.53 -0.31
C THR A 39 -4.50 -5.87 0.04
N LEU A 40 -3.57 -6.65 0.56
CA LEU A 40 -2.23 -6.15 0.84
C LEU A 40 -1.44 -6.04 -0.46
N ILE A 41 -1.02 -4.83 -0.78
CA ILE A 41 -0.22 -4.56 -1.97
C ILE A 41 1.27 -4.67 -1.66
N SER A 42 1.70 -4.00 -0.59
CA SER A 42 3.12 -4.03 -0.18
C SER A 42 3.21 -3.62 1.28
N GLU A 43 4.39 -3.85 1.85
CA GLU A 43 4.67 -3.48 3.23
C GLU A 43 6.03 -2.77 3.27
N HIS A 44 6.10 -1.73 4.08
CA HIS A 44 7.30 -0.89 4.15
C HIS A 44 7.64 -0.60 5.60
N THR A 45 8.91 -0.27 5.84
CA THR A 45 9.39 0.04 7.18
C THR A 45 9.43 1.54 7.45
N SER A 46 9.02 2.35 6.48
CA SER A 46 8.95 3.79 6.66
C SER A 46 7.70 4.34 5.97
N GLU A 47 7.14 5.38 6.56
CA GLU A 47 5.97 6.03 6.00
C GLU A 47 6.27 6.63 4.63
N ALA A 48 7.45 7.21 4.48
CA ALA A 48 7.85 7.82 3.20
C ALA A 48 7.88 6.78 2.08
N GLU A 49 8.38 5.59 2.36
CA GLU A 49 8.40 4.51 1.37
C GLU A 49 6.98 4.06 1.03
N ALA A 50 6.11 3.97 2.03
CA ALA A 50 4.74 3.56 1.80
C ALA A 50 3.98 4.58 0.97
N GLN A 51 4.18 5.88 1.24
CA GLN A 51 3.55 6.94 0.46
C GLN A 51 4.05 6.94 -0.98
N ASP A 52 5.34 6.72 -1.18
CA ASP A 52 5.90 6.63 -2.52
C ASP A 52 5.31 5.44 -3.28
N ALA A 53 5.19 4.31 -2.60
CA ALA A 53 4.60 3.11 -3.20
C ALA A 53 3.13 3.36 -3.57
N LYS A 54 2.40 4.09 -2.72
CA LYS A 54 1.01 4.44 -3.00
C LYS A 54 0.90 5.27 -4.27
N VAL A 55 1.74 6.30 -4.40
CA VAL A 55 1.73 7.15 -5.58
C VAL A 55 2.01 6.33 -6.84
N ARG A 56 3.00 5.46 -6.79
CA ARG A 56 3.35 4.62 -7.93
C ARG A 56 2.23 3.63 -8.27
N TYR A 57 1.58 3.09 -7.27
CA TYR A 57 0.50 2.15 -7.48
C TYR A 57 -0.70 2.83 -8.16
N GLU A 58 -0.99 4.06 -7.76
CA GLU A 58 -2.14 4.79 -8.30
C GLU A 58 -1.86 5.39 -9.68
N ASP A 59 -0.59 5.58 -10.02
CA ASP A 59 -0.21 6.21 -11.28
C ASP A 59 0.12 5.17 -12.34
N VAL A 60 -0.90 4.78 -13.11
CA VAL A 60 -0.74 3.76 -14.14
C VAL A 60 0.11 4.23 -15.31
N GLU A 61 0.32 5.53 -15.45
CA GLU A 61 1.10 6.05 -16.57
C GLU A 61 2.59 5.94 -16.36
N LYS A 62 3.02 5.69 -15.14
CA LYS A 62 4.45 5.54 -14.83
C LYS A 62 4.93 4.10 -14.88
N GLU A 63 4.07 3.18 -15.17
CA GLU A 63 4.45 1.77 -15.25
C GLU A 63 4.99 1.39 -16.61
#